data_5674bf51c18f44dd67b3f2f24dab579b
#
_entry.id   5674bf51c18f44dd67b3f2f24dab579b
#
_cell.length_a   1.000
_cell.length_b   1.000
_cell.length_c   1.000
_cell.angle_alpha   90.00
_cell.angle_beta   90.00
_cell.angle_gamma   90.00
#
_symmetry.space_group_name_H-M   'P 1'
#
loop_
_entity.id
_entity.type
_entity.pdbx_description
1 polymer ?
#
loop_
_entity_poly.entity_id
_entity_poly.type
_entity_poly.pdbx_seq_one_letter_code
_entity_poly.pdbx_strand_id
1 'polypeptide(L)'
;MNQQSINKISNSEYDTLITNSLKNSSAKEKTIAEGKVVSIENEIVTIDVGLKSEGRIPLSEFSRPGQKSEIEVGDQIDVYIENVDNANGETLLSREKAVKQKAWHNLQLSFNENKVVTGIPFNRVKGGMSVDLDGVVAFLPGSQIETRQIVKDTKELLHKPLELMILKMDKYRGNIV
;
A
#
# COMPACT_ATOMS: atom_id res chain seq x y z
N MET A 1 25.98 33.69 -44.74
CA MET A 1 26.05 34.24 -43.40
C MET A 1 24.75 33.90 -42.69
N ASN A 2 24.72 32.79 -42.00
CA ASN A 2 23.54 32.35 -41.21
C ASN A 2 23.94 32.37 -39.76
N GLN A 3 23.43 33.37 -39.05
CA GLN A 3 23.53 33.40 -37.60
C GLN A 3 22.36 32.59 -37.00
N GLN A 4 22.76 31.59 -36.24
CA GLN A 4 21.92 30.68 -35.48
C GLN A 4 21.08 31.45 -34.49
N SER A 5 19.77 31.22 -34.55
CA SER A 5 18.79 31.58 -33.52
C SER A 5 19.05 30.70 -32.31
N ILE A 6 19.77 31.21 -31.33
CA ILE A 6 19.83 30.61 -29.99
C ILE A 6 18.47 30.89 -29.35
N ASN A 7 17.68 29.86 -29.23
CA ASN A 7 16.39 29.88 -28.58
C ASN A 7 16.58 30.32 -27.12
N LYS A 8 16.28 31.57 -26.80
CA LYS A 8 16.20 32.06 -25.42
C LYS A 8 14.96 31.43 -24.77
N ILE A 9 15.16 30.31 -24.10
CA ILE A 9 14.17 29.80 -23.16
C ILE A 9 13.99 30.90 -22.10
N SER A 10 12.77 31.36 -21.91
CA SER A 10 12.49 32.46 -20.98
C SER A 10 12.78 32.01 -19.52
N ASN A 11 13.29 32.91 -18.69
CA ASN A 11 13.57 32.64 -17.28
C ASN A 11 12.35 32.03 -16.55
N SER A 12 11.13 32.35 -17.00
CA SER A 12 9.89 31.78 -16.44
C SER A 12 9.70 30.29 -16.76
N GLU A 13 10.21 29.82 -17.91
CA GLU A 13 10.15 28.40 -18.26
C GLU A 13 11.21 27.59 -17.49
N TYR A 14 12.38 28.17 -17.25
CA TYR A 14 13.39 27.60 -16.37
C TYR A 14 12.89 27.51 -14.92
N ASP A 15 12.28 28.57 -14.41
CA ASP A 15 11.73 28.60 -13.05
C ASP A 15 10.58 27.58 -12.88
N THR A 16 9.74 27.39 -13.89
CA THR A 16 8.69 26.36 -13.86
C THR A 16 9.25 24.95 -13.94
N LEU A 17 10.28 24.72 -14.77
CA LEU A 17 10.94 23.41 -14.87
C LEU A 17 11.69 23.05 -13.58
N ILE A 18 12.41 24.00 -12.99
CA ILE A 18 13.11 23.82 -11.71
C ILE A 18 12.11 23.61 -10.58
N THR A 19 11.02 24.40 -10.52
CA THR A 19 9.99 24.28 -9.51
C THR A 19 9.24 22.93 -9.61
N ASN A 20 8.98 22.44 -10.82
CA ASN A 20 8.37 21.14 -11.05
C ASN A 20 9.37 20.00 -10.72
N SER A 21 10.64 20.17 -11.04
CA SER A 21 11.68 19.20 -10.68
C SER A 21 11.89 19.12 -9.17
N LEU A 22 11.91 20.26 -8.47
CA LEU A 22 12.01 20.31 -7.01
C LEU A 22 10.75 19.78 -6.31
N LYS A 23 9.56 20.08 -6.83
CA LYS A 23 8.31 19.51 -6.34
C LYS A 23 8.26 17.99 -6.54
N ASN A 24 8.78 17.49 -7.66
CA ASN A 24 8.88 16.05 -7.91
C ASN A 24 9.91 15.34 -7.01
N SER A 25 10.95 16.02 -6.55
CA SER A 25 11.94 15.41 -5.64
C SER A 25 11.48 15.44 -4.17
N SER A 26 10.80 16.49 -3.72
CA SER A 26 10.27 16.56 -2.35
C SER A 26 8.92 15.86 -2.15
N ALA A 27 8.16 15.63 -3.23
CA ALA A 27 6.86 14.96 -3.18
C ALA A 27 6.94 13.42 -3.15
N LYS A 28 8.14 12.85 -3.24
CA LYS A 28 8.32 11.39 -3.31
C LYS A 28 8.42 10.70 -1.95
N GLU A 29 8.70 11.44 -0.88
CA GLU A 29 8.64 10.88 0.47
C GLU A 29 7.20 10.66 0.93
N LYS A 30 6.97 9.59 1.67
CA LYS A 30 5.65 9.21 2.22
C LYS A 30 4.57 8.96 1.15
N THR A 31 4.96 8.57 -0.04
CA THR A 31 4.05 8.22 -1.14
C THR A 31 4.27 6.78 -1.60
N ILE A 32 3.24 6.23 -2.25
CA ILE A 32 3.35 4.96 -2.97
C ILE A 32 3.96 5.25 -4.34
N ALA A 33 5.00 4.52 -4.69
CA ALA A 33 5.60 4.54 -6.01
C ALA A 33 5.64 3.12 -6.58
N GLU A 34 5.59 3.01 -7.89
CA GLU A 34 5.83 1.77 -8.60
C GLU A 34 7.34 1.58 -8.76
N GLY A 35 7.85 0.47 -8.26
CA GLY A 35 9.25 0.10 -8.35
C GLY A 35 9.44 -1.17 -9.14
N LYS A 36 10.60 -1.30 -9.77
CA LYS A 36 11.00 -2.50 -10.51
C LYS A 36 12.02 -3.29 -9.72
N VAL A 37 11.81 -4.59 -9.59
CA VAL A 37 12.77 -5.50 -8.94
C VAL A 37 14.02 -5.64 -9.81
N VAL A 38 15.16 -5.24 -9.27
CA VAL A 38 16.48 -5.28 -9.95
C VAL A 38 17.23 -6.56 -9.63
N SER A 39 17.29 -6.92 -8.34
CA SER A 39 17.96 -8.14 -7.87
C SER A 39 17.32 -8.69 -6.62
N ILE A 40 17.53 -9.99 -6.39
CA ILE A 40 17.09 -10.70 -5.18
C ILE A 40 18.30 -11.47 -4.65
N GLU A 41 18.89 -11.00 -3.56
CA GLU A 41 20.08 -11.60 -2.96
C GLU A 41 19.97 -11.65 -1.44
N ASN A 42 20.38 -12.75 -0.82
CA ASN A 42 20.46 -12.90 0.65
C ASN A 42 19.17 -12.48 1.40
N GLU A 43 18.00 -12.87 0.87
CA GLU A 43 16.69 -12.49 1.44
C GLU A 43 16.39 -10.98 1.40
N ILE A 44 17.10 -10.24 0.56
CA ILE A 44 16.88 -8.81 0.30
C ILE A 44 16.51 -8.62 -1.16
N VAL A 45 15.44 -7.87 -1.39
CA VAL A 45 14.98 -7.47 -2.72
C VAL A 45 15.42 -6.03 -2.96
N THR A 46 16.22 -5.82 -4.00
CA THR A 46 16.63 -4.48 -4.43
C THR A 46 15.65 -3.98 -5.50
N ILE A 47 15.16 -2.77 -5.30
CA ILE A 47 14.09 -2.19 -6.10
C ILE A 47 14.50 -0.81 -6.58
N ASP A 48 14.37 -0.59 -7.88
CA ASP A 48 14.53 0.71 -8.52
C ASP A 48 13.17 1.41 -8.59
N VAL A 49 13.05 2.54 -7.91
CA VAL A 49 11.86 3.41 -7.91
C VAL A 49 12.04 4.68 -8.74
N GLY A 50 13.07 4.72 -9.61
CA GLY A 50 13.41 5.88 -10.41
C GLY A 50 13.94 7.06 -9.59
N LEU A 51 14.47 6.81 -8.41
CA LEU A 51 15.18 7.77 -7.57
C LEU A 51 16.69 7.66 -7.78
N LYS A 52 17.43 8.55 -7.12
CA LYS A 52 18.90 8.59 -7.21
C LYS A 52 19.57 7.34 -6.60
N SER A 53 18.93 6.71 -5.62
CA SER A 53 19.38 5.49 -4.96
C SER A 53 18.34 4.39 -5.04
N GLU A 54 18.78 3.15 -5.17
CA GLU A 54 17.95 1.97 -5.10
C GLU A 54 17.50 1.74 -3.65
N GLY A 55 16.30 1.18 -3.48
CA GLY A 55 15.78 0.82 -2.18
C GLY A 55 15.89 -0.68 -1.92
N ARG A 56 16.00 -1.06 -0.65
CA ARG A 56 16.11 -2.44 -0.20
C ARG A 56 14.94 -2.82 0.68
N ILE A 57 14.31 -3.96 0.39
CA ILE A 57 13.20 -4.51 1.17
C ILE A 57 13.51 -5.97 1.51
N PRO A 58 13.31 -6.40 2.76
CA PRO A 58 13.45 -7.81 3.13
C PRO A 58 12.45 -8.68 2.36
N LEU A 59 12.88 -9.85 1.88
CA LEU A 59 12.03 -10.81 1.17
C LEU A 59 10.83 -11.26 2.03
N SER A 60 10.94 -11.20 3.35
CA SER A 60 9.86 -11.50 4.29
C SER A 60 8.62 -10.62 4.12
N GLU A 61 8.77 -9.36 3.68
CA GLU A 61 7.62 -8.46 3.41
C GLU A 61 6.81 -8.87 2.16
N PHE A 62 7.36 -9.77 1.34
CA PHE A 62 6.72 -10.30 0.15
C PHE A 62 6.03 -11.64 0.38
N SER A 63 6.32 -12.28 1.50
CA SER A 63 5.72 -13.56 1.87
C SER A 63 4.43 -13.32 2.65
N ARG A 64 3.29 -13.77 2.14
CA ARG A 64 2.09 -13.92 2.98
C ARG A 64 2.26 -15.16 3.86
N PRO A 65 1.74 -15.17 5.10
CA PRO A 65 1.76 -16.35 5.94
C PRO A 65 1.18 -17.56 5.19
N GLY A 66 2.03 -18.58 4.90
CA GLY A 66 1.63 -19.78 4.20
C GLY A 66 1.79 -19.77 2.67
N GLN A 67 2.25 -18.69 2.05
CA GLN A 67 2.60 -18.63 0.64
C GLN A 67 4.07 -18.29 0.45
N LYS A 68 4.73 -18.99 -0.48
CA LYS A 68 6.08 -18.59 -0.92
C LYS A 68 5.98 -17.27 -1.67
N SER A 69 6.96 -16.41 -1.47
CA SER A 69 7.10 -15.18 -2.26
C SER A 69 7.35 -15.56 -3.73
N GLU A 70 6.38 -15.33 -4.58
CA GLU A 70 6.49 -15.46 -6.03
C GLU A 70 6.93 -14.13 -6.63
N ILE A 71 8.16 -13.69 -6.32
CA ILE A 71 8.74 -12.48 -6.89
C ILE A 71 9.91 -12.85 -7.75
N GLU A 72 9.91 -12.30 -8.96
CA GLU A 72 10.98 -12.47 -9.93
C GLU A 72 11.68 -11.14 -10.23
N VAL A 73 12.92 -11.23 -10.68
CA VAL A 73 13.66 -10.07 -11.14
C VAL A 73 12.99 -9.52 -12.40
N GLY A 74 12.66 -8.23 -12.38
CA GLY A 74 11.95 -7.55 -13.47
C GLY A 74 10.49 -7.23 -13.16
N ASP A 75 9.93 -7.78 -12.08
CA ASP A 75 8.56 -7.49 -11.65
C ASP A 75 8.36 -6.03 -11.25
N GLN A 76 7.18 -5.50 -11.57
CA GLN A 76 6.74 -4.18 -11.14
C GLN A 76 5.89 -4.32 -9.88
N ILE A 77 6.24 -3.61 -8.83
CA ILE A 77 5.59 -3.69 -7.53
C ILE A 77 5.36 -2.30 -6.93
N ASP A 78 4.24 -2.16 -6.22
CA ASP A 78 3.96 -0.95 -5.45
C ASP A 78 4.77 -0.97 -4.14
N VAL A 79 5.53 0.08 -3.87
CA VAL A 79 6.31 0.26 -2.65
C VAL A 79 6.05 1.63 -2.04
N TYR A 80 6.09 1.70 -0.73
CA TYR A 80 5.97 2.95 0.01
C TYR A 80 7.34 3.52 0.30
N ILE A 81 7.58 4.76 -0.12
CA ILE A 81 8.83 5.46 0.14
C ILE A 81 8.73 6.13 1.51
N GLU A 82 9.48 5.62 2.49
CA GLU A 82 9.51 6.18 3.83
C GLU A 82 10.44 7.38 3.91
N ASN A 83 11.64 7.24 3.37
CA ASN A 83 12.67 8.27 3.38
C ASN A 83 13.59 8.08 2.17
N VAL A 84 13.97 9.19 1.53
CA VAL A 84 14.74 9.19 0.29
C VAL A 84 16.25 9.22 0.54
N ASP A 85 16.70 9.75 1.66
CA ASP A 85 18.12 9.84 2.01
C ASP A 85 18.31 9.53 3.50
N ASN A 86 18.57 8.27 3.82
CA ASN A 86 19.09 7.91 5.13
C ASN A 86 20.54 8.37 5.27
N ALA A 87 21.03 8.42 6.51
CA ALA A 87 22.43 8.74 6.84
C ALA A 87 23.47 7.90 6.03
N ASN A 88 23.03 6.80 5.44
CA ASN A 88 23.84 5.90 4.60
C ASN A 88 23.62 6.13 3.08
N GLY A 89 22.80 7.10 2.68
CA GLY A 89 22.48 7.35 1.27
C GLY A 89 21.57 6.31 0.63
N GLU A 90 20.87 5.48 1.43
CA GLU A 90 19.95 4.45 0.96
C GLU A 90 18.50 4.94 1.06
N THR A 91 17.67 4.55 0.09
CA THR A 91 16.22 4.80 0.13
C THR A 91 15.53 3.72 0.97
N LEU A 92 14.81 4.13 2.01
CA LEU A 92 14.03 3.23 2.83
C LEU A 92 12.66 3.01 2.19
N LEU A 93 12.40 1.78 1.81
CA LEU A 93 11.14 1.34 1.20
C LEU A 93 10.42 0.34 2.11
N SER A 94 9.09 0.30 2.05
CA SER A 94 8.27 -0.73 2.67
C SER A 94 7.12 -1.15 1.76
N ARG A 95 7.04 -2.46 1.50
CA ARG A 95 5.92 -3.05 0.76
C ARG A 95 4.68 -3.20 1.64
N GLU A 96 4.88 -3.60 2.90
CA GLU A 96 3.76 -3.77 3.84
C GLU A 96 2.96 -2.48 3.99
N LYS A 97 3.63 -1.34 4.12
CA LYS A 97 2.98 -0.03 4.21
C LYS A 97 2.27 0.36 2.90
N ALA A 98 2.86 0.03 1.75
CA ALA A 98 2.24 0.28 0.44
C ALA A 98 0.92 -0.49 0.30
N VAL A 99 0.94 -1.79 0.61
CA VAL A 99 -0.25 -2.65 0.54
C VAL A 99 -1.33 -2.15 1.50
N LYS A 100 -0.98 -1.85 2.76
CA LYS A 100 -1.91 -1.30 3.74
C LYS A 100 -2.53 0.01 3.29
N GLN A 101 -1.72 0.94 2.77
CA GLN A 101 -2.21 2.25 2.34
C GLN A 101 -3.12 2.15 1.11
N LYS A 102 -2.80 1.26 0.16
CA LYS A 102 -3.63 0.99 -1.02
C LYS A 102 -4.96 0.34 -0.62
N ALA A 103 -4.92 -0.64 0.28
CA ALA A 103 -6.12 -1.27 0.83
C ALA A 103 -6.99 -0.25 1.57
N TRP A 104 -6.40 0.62 2.41
CA TRP A 104 -7.12 1.70 3.08
C TRP A 104 -7.82 2.64 2.11
N HIS A 105 -7.14 3.04 1.03
CA HIS A 105 -7.72 3.89 0.01
C HIS A 105 -8.92 3.23 -0.68
N ASN A 106 -8.78 1.97 -1.07
CA ASN A 106 -9.85 1.19 -1.70
C ASN A 106 -11.05 0.99 -0.76
N LEU A 107 -10.79 0.70 0.52
CA LEU A 107 -11.82 0.55 1.53
C LEU A 107 -12.55 1.88 1.79
N GLN A 108 -11.84 3.01 1.76
CA GLN A 108 -12.45 4.33 1.89
C GLN A 108 -13.37 4.66 0.70
N LEU A 109 -12.98 4.30 -0.52
CA LEU A 109 -13.85 4.45 -1.69
C LEU A 109 -15.10 3.57 -1.54
N SER A 110 -14.93 2.31 -1.15
CA SER A 110 -16.05 1.38 -0.92
C SER A 110 -16.98 1.86 0.20
N PHE A 111 -16.44 2.46 1.25
CA PHE A 111 -17.23 3.07 2.32
C PHE A 111 -18.05 4.25 1.82
N ASN A 112 -17.47 5.16 1.03
CA ASN A 112 -18.17 6.34 0.49
C ASN A 112 -19.28 5.94 -0.49
N GLU A 113 -19.07 4.86 -1.24
CA GLU A 113 -20.01 4.34 -2.22
C GLU A 113 -21.01 3.31 -1.64
N ASN A 114 -20.92 3.01 -0.34
CA ASN A 114 -21.69 1.96 0.35
C ASN A 114 -21.59 0.60 -0.35
N LYS A 115 -20.42 0.30 -0.91
CA LYS A 115 -20.17 -0.98 -1.59
C LYS A 115 -19.88 -2.09 -0.60
N VAL A 116 -20.30 -3.28 -0.98
CA VAL A 116 -19.95 -4.51 -0.28
C VAL A 116 -18.48 -4.84 -0.54
N VAL A 117 -17.76 -5.19 0.52
CA VAL A 117 -16.36 -5.63 0.48
C VAL A 117 -16.28 -7.07 0.96
N THR A 118 -15.34 -7.83 0.39
CA THR A 118 -15.09 -9.21 0.81
C THR A 118 -14.05 -9.22 1.92
N GLY A 119 -14.35 -9.85 3.04
CA GLY A 119 -13.42 -10.01 4.15
C GLY A 119 -13.36 -11.43 4.65
N ILE A 120 -12.21 -11.83 5.20
CA ILE A 120 -11.98 -13.18 5.73
C ILE A 120 -11.81 -13.10 7.25
N PRO A 121 -12.78 -13.61 8.03
CA PRO A 121 -12.62 -13.71 9.48
C PRO A 121 -11.51 -14.69 9.83
N PHE A 122 -10.55 -14.25 10.64
CA PHE A 122 -9.40 -15.08 11.02
C PHE A 122 -9.28 -15.31 12.52
N ASN A 123 -9.91 -14.47 13.34
CA ASN A 123 -9.85 -14.61 14.79
C ASN A 123 -11.15 -14.18 15.47
N ARG A 124 -11.47 -14.83 16.58
CA ARG A 124 -12.61 -14.47 17.44
C ARG A 124 -12.12 -13.61 18.59
N VAL A 125 -12.77 -12.48 18.80
CA VAL A 125 -12.48 -11.53 19.88
C VAL A 125 -13.72 -11.31 20.75
N LYS A 126 -13.54 -10.68 21.91
CA LYS A 126 -14.66 -10.37 22.80
C LYS A 126 -15.66 -9.43 22.11
N GLY A 127 -16.86 -9.92 21.86
CA GLY A 127 -17.94 -9.15 21.24
C GLY A 127 -18.03 -9.24 19.72
N GLY A 128 -17.18 -10.04 19.04
CA GLY A 128 -17.23 -10.17 17.60
C GLY A 128 -16.09 -10.98 17.01
N MET A 129 -15.70 -10.64 15.78
CA MET A 129 -14.63 -11.29 15.05
C MET A 129 -13.68 -10.25 14.44
N SER A 130 -12.41 -10.61 14.34
CA SER A 130 -11.45 -9.86 13.54
C SER A 130 -11.49 -10.40 12.11
N VAL A 131 -11.63 -9.49 11.16
CA VAL A 131 -11.74 -9.78 9.72
C VAL A 131 -10.57 -9.13 9.01
N ASP A 132 -9.95 -9.85 8.10
CA ASP A 132 -8.94 -9.32 7.19
C ASP A 132 -9.61 -8.79 5.91
N LEU A 133 -9.33 -7.53 5.60
CA LEU A 133 -9.76 -6.83 4.39
C LEU A 133 -8.52 -6.46 3.57
N ASP A 134 -7.96 -7.44 2.85
CA ASP A 134 -6.76 -7.27 2.01
C ASP A 134 -5.54 -6.68 2.74
N GLY A 135 -5.26 -7.16 3.95
CA GLY A 135 -4.14 -6.73 4.78
C GLY A 135 -4.49 -5.63 5.80
N VAL A 136 -5.75 -5.22 5.88
CA VAL A 136 -6.26 -4.32 6.91
C VAL A 136 -7.21 -5.06 7.83
N VAL A 137 -6.94 -5.00 9.12
CA VAL A 137 -7.78 -5.68 10.13
C VAL A 137 -9.00 -4.81 10.45
N ALA A 138 -10.19 -5.41 10.31
CA ALA A 138 -11.46 -4.82 10.69
C ALA A 138 -12.13 -5.60 11.84
N PHE A 139 -13.00 -4.94 12.57
CA PHE A 139 -13.82 -5.54 13.62
C PHE A 139 -15.24 -5.76 13.12
N LEU A 140 -15.72 -7.01 13.17
CA LEU A 140 -17.09 -7.39 12.88
C LEU A 140 -17.82 -7.64 14.21
N PRO A 141 -18.77 -6.76 14.61
CA PRO A 141 -19.54 -6.96 15.84
C PRO A 141 -20.42 -8.21 15.76
N GLY A 142 -20.49 -8.97 16.84
CA GLY A 142 -21.33 -10.19 16.93
C GLY A 142 -22.80 -9.92 16.63
N SER A 143 -23.30 -8.75 17.04
CA SER A 143 -24.68 -8.32 16.77
C SER A 143 -25.01 -8.17 15.27
N GLN A 144 -24.01 -8.02 14.41
CA GLN A 144 -24.20 -7.91 12.96
C GLN A 144 -24.11 -9.26 12.25
N ILE A 145 -23.59 -10.27 12.92
CA ILE A 145 -23.47 -11.65 12.39
C ILE A 145 -24.80 -12.38 12.44
N GLU A 146 -25.62 -12.11 13.45
CA GLU A 146 -26.86 -12.85 13.74
C GLU A 146 -28.05 -12.48 12.83
N THR A 147 -27.96 -11.43 12.02
CA THR A 147 -29.16 -10.84 11.35
C THR A 147 -29.64 -11.62 10.13
N ARG A 148 -28.88 -12.57 9.55
CA ARG A 148 -29.30 -13.24 8.30
C ARG A 148 -29.23 -14.76 8.25
N GLN A 149 -28.55 -15.44 9.15
CA GLN A 149 -28.63 -16.89 9.28
C GLN A 149 -28.37 -17.29 10.72
N ILE A 150 -29.21 -18.18 11.24
CA ILE A 150 -29.07 -18.86 12.53
C ILE A 150 -27.82 -19.77 12.44
N VAL A 151 -26.62 -19.16 12.44
CA VAL A 151 -25.38 -19.91 12.53
C VAL A 151 -25.05 -20.01 14.02
N LYS A 152 -25.50 -21.08 14.63
CA LYS A 152 -25.21 -21.42 16.04
C LYS A 152 -23.72 -21.59 16.34
N ASP A 153 -22.87 -21.71 15.31
CA ASP A 153 -21.43 -21.85 15.43
C ASP A 153 -20.66 -20.82 14.58
N THR A 154 -20.26 -19.72 15.22
CA THR A 154 -19.34 -18.72 14.64
C THR A 154 -18.00 -19.33 14.20
N LYS A 155 -17.69 -20.57 14.58
CA LYS A 155 -16.50 -21.28 14.14
C LYS A 155 -16.52 -21.65 12.65
N GLU A 156 -17.71 -21.86 12.08
CA GLU A 156 -17.87 -22.19 10.68
C GLU A 156 -17.60 -21.00 9.73
N LEU A 157 -17.63 -19.78 10.26
CA LEU A 157 -17.36 -18.56 9.50
C LEU A 157 -15.87 -18.22 9.42
N LEU A 158 -15.03 -18.85 10.27
CA LEU A 158 -13.59 -18.63 10.24
C LEU A 158 -13.01 -19.13 8.92
N HIS A 159 -12.14 -18.30 8.34
CA HIS A 159 -11.44 -18.56 7.07
C HIS A 159 -12.35 -18.67 5.83
N LYS A 160 -13.61 -18.30 5.93
CA LYS A 160 -14.50 -18.18 4.76
C LYS A 160 -14.64 -16.74 4.32
N PRO A 161 -14.63 -16.45 3.02
CA PRO A 161 -14.87 -15.10 2.54
C PRO A 161 -16.33 -14.71 2.82
N LEU A 162 -16.50 -13.58 3.49
CA LEU A 162 -17.80 -12.98 3.82
C LEU A 162 -17.96 -11.66 3.08
N GLU A 163 -19.17 -11.42 2.59
CA GLU A 163 -19.56 -10.12 2.04
C GLU A 163 -19.99 -9.21 3.20
N LEU A 164 -19.29 -8.09 3.35
CA LEU A 164 -19.42 -7.18 4.46
C LEU A 164 -19.63 -5.75 3.96
N MET A 165 -20.33 -4.95 4.76
CA MET A 165 -20.47 -3.52 4.53
C MET A 165 -19.74 -2.76 5.63
N ILE A 166 -18.97 -1.74 5.26
CA ILE A 166 -18.23 -0.93 6.22
C ILE A 166 -19.21 0.06 6.86
N LEU A 167 -19.39 -0.03 8.19
CA LEU A 167 -20.25 0.86 8.95
C LEU A 167 -19.53 2.11 9.46
N LYS A 168 -18.27 1.95 9.85
CA LYS A 168 -17.45 3.04 10.40
C LYS A 168 -15.99 2.82 10.05
N MET A 169 -15.31 3.92 9.73
CA MET A 169 -13.90 3.94 9.40
C MET A 169 -13.20 5.07 10.16
N ASP A 170 -12.15 4.75 10.90
CA ASP A 170 -11.32 5.71 11.63
C ASP A 170 -9.86 5.54 11.21
N LYS A 171 -9.40 6.42 10.33
CA LYS A 171 -8.04 6.39 9.77
C LYS A 171 -6.97 6.66 10.83
N TYR A 172 -7.27 7.53 11.81
CA TYR A 172 -6.27 7.91 12.84
C TYR A 172 -5.99 6.77 13.81
N ARG A 173 -7.02 6.00 14.16
CA ARG A 173 -6.91 4.85 15.06
C ARG A 173 -6.66 3.54 14.32
N GLY A 174 -6.73 3.54 13.01
CA GLY A 174 -6.61 2.33 12.20
C GLY A 174 -7.75 1.34 12.39
N ASN A 175 -8.94 1.81 12.82
CA ASN A 175 -10.08 0.95 13.12
C ASN A 175 -11.13 1.01 12.01
N ILE A 176 -11.57 -0.17 11.56
CA ILE A 176 -12.70 -0.37 10.63
C ILE A 176 -13.74 -1.26 11.31
N VAL A 177 -15.00 -0.89 11.18
CA VAL A 177 -16.14 -1.66 11.68
C VAL A 177 -17.08 -1.97 10.54
#